data_2957200b170a4f0d72f2ab5251f0d1dd
#
_entry.id   2957200b170a4f0d72f2ab5251f0d1dd
#
_cell.length_a   1.000
_cell.length_b   1.000
_cell.length_c   1.000
_cell.angle_alpha   90.00
_cell.angle_beta   90.00
_cell.angle_gamma   90.00
#
_symmetry.space_group_name_H-M   'P 1'
#
loop_
_entity.id
_entity.type
_entity.pdbx_description
1 polymer ?
#
loop_
_entity_poly.entity_id
_entity_poly.type
_entity_poly.pdbx_seq_one_letter_code
_entity_poly.pdbx_strand_id
1 'polypeptide(L)'
;IDEILICILHLNAGTGDHITTLPIYMNKYTSFNLMDLAHVKSYDELLDLTAKTPYHDILKKYKPEVADGHIDYAACELSLRTYYSGRLVASLHKFGGETEKRLKSYLGTQIDTINIANAYRMIHFFNADQQTVKSRMIPVYLKIPERKMDELYSAQNDQEFLKTLAAGYYGRERAEQ
;
A
#
# COMPACT_ATOMS: atom_id res chain seq x y z
N ILE A 1 0.93 -6.27 -7.04
CA ILE A 1 1.75 -5.28 -6.31
C ILE A 1 2.60 -5.99 -5.26
N ASP A 2 2.03 -6.81 -4.41
CA ASP A 2 2.77 -7.42 -3.30
C ASP A 2 3.98 -8.23 -3.78
N GLU A 3 3.87 -8.95 -4.89
CA GLU A 3 4.99 -9.68 -5.49
C GLU A 3 6.11 -8.75 -6.00
N ILE A 4 5.75 -7.58 -6.57
CA ILE A 4 6.74 -6.56 -6.95
C ILE A 4 7.46 -6.03 -5.70
N LEU A 5 6.72 -5.77 -4.62
CA LEU A 5 7.28 -5.27 -3.37
C LEU A 5 8.21 -6.31 -2.71
N ILE A 6 7.83 -7.59 -2.76
CA ILE A 6 8.70 -8.69 -2.30
C ILE A 6 10.00 -8.73 -3.13
N CYS A 7 9.91 -8.63 -4.46
CA CYS A 7 11.07 -8.56 -5.33
C CYS A 7 12.01 -7.39 -4.94
N ILE A 8 11.45 -6.19 -4.70
CA ILE A 8 12.23 -5.01 -4.27
C ILE A 8 12.93 -5.25 -2.92
N LEU A 9 12.27 -5.89 -1.95
CA LEU A 9 12.91 -6.23 -0.68
C LEU A 9 14.12 -7.13 -0.88
N HIS A 10 14.02 -8.08 -1.77
CA HIS A 10 15.11 -9.00 -2.08
C HIS A 10 16.26 -8.31 -2.83
N LEU A 11 15.95 -7.45 -3.78
CA LEU A 11 16.96 -6.63 -4.44
C LEU A 11 17.73 -5.77 -3.41
N ASN A 12 17.04 -5.18 -2.45
CA ASN A 12 17.67 -4.43 -1.35
C ASN A 12 18.53 -5.30 -0.43
N ALA A 13 18.14 -6.56 -0.24
CA ALA A 13 18.86 -7.49 0.62
C ALA A 13 20.05 -8.18 -0.09
N GLY A 14 20.17 -8.01 -1.42
CA GLY A 14 21.19 -8.71 -2.22
C GLY A 14 21.04 -10.23 -2.19
N THR A 15 19.84 -10.73 -1.87
CA THR A 15 19.56 -12.16 -1.81
C THR A 15 19.11 -12.66 -3.18
N GLY A 16 19.78 -13.69 -3.71
CA GLY A 16 19.40 -14.37 -4.96
C GLY A 16 18.04 -15.06 -4.87
N ASP A 17 17.73 -16.09 -5.57
CA ASP A 17 16.42 -16.79 -5.69
C ASP A 17 15.48 -16.67 -4.47
N HIS A 18 14.43 -15.86 -4.58
CA HIS A 18 13.73 -15.33 -3.40
C HIS A 18 12.29 -15.75 -3.26
N ILE A 19 11.68 -16.26 -4.30
CA ILE A 19 10.23 -16.49 -4.26
C ILE A 19 9.98 -17.98 -4.20
N THR A 20 9.81 -18.48 -2.98
CA THR A 20 9.50 -19.89 -2.72
C THR A 20 8.05 -20.25 -3.01
N THR A 21 7.13 -19.28 -3.02
CA THR A 21 5.68 -19.54 -3.16
C THR A 21 4.99 -18.47 -3.97
N LEU A 22 5.11 -18.56 -5.31
CA LEU A 22 4.38 -17.67 -6.21
C LEU A 22 2.97 -18.20 -6.45
N PRO A 23 1.95 -17.34 -6.46
CA PRO A 23 0.61 -17.72 -6.86
C PRO A 23 0.51 -17.87 -8.39
N ILE A 24 1.21 -18.85 -8.97
CA ILE A 24 1.34 -19.06 -10.43
C ILE A 24 -0.04 -19.15 -11.12
N TYR A 25 -1.05 -19.69 -10.42
CA TYR A 25 -2.42 -19.74 -10.92
C TYR A 25 -3.01 -18.34 -11.20
N MET A 26 -2.43 -17.29 -10.63
CA MET A 26 -2.82 -15.89 -10.86
C MET A 26 -2.19 -15.28 -12.14
N ASN A 27 -1.24 -15.96 -12.80
CA ASN A 27 -0.56 -15.44 -14.00
C ASN A 27 -1.53 -14.93 -15.08
N LYS A 28 -2.66 -15.61 -15.28
CA LYS A 28 -3.69 -15.19 -16.25
C LYS A 28 -4.36 -13.85 -15.91
N TYR A 29 -4.20 -13.36 -14.70
CA TYR A 29 -4.76 -12.07 -14.22
C TYR A 29 -3.70 -11.00 -14.02
N THR A 30 -2.42 -11.32 -14.25
CA THR A 30 -1.30 -10.38 -14.11
C THR A 30 -0.89 -9.81 -15.47
N SER A 31 -0.27 -8.64 -15.44
CA SER A 31 0.22 -7.96 -16.66
C SER A 31 1.58 -8.46 -17.12
N PHE A 32 2.22 -9.34 -16.35
CA PHE A 32 3.52 -9.99 -16.63
C PHE A 32 3.56 -11.36 -15.97
N ASN A 33 4.50 -12.19 -16.39
CA ASN A 33 4.64 -13.55 -15.83
C ASN A 33 5.28 -13.49 -14.43
N LEU A 34 4.63 -14.05 -13.42
CA LEU A 34 5.15 -14.10 -12.06
C LEU A 34 6.42 -14.96 -11.93
N MET A 35 6.58 -15.97 -12.79
CA MET A 35 7.81 -16.77 -12.80
C MET A 35 9.03 -15.94 -13.23
N ASP A 36 8.85 -15.03 -14.19
CA ASP A 36 9.94 -14.14 -14.62
C ASP A 36 10.32 -13.19 -13.50
N LEU A 37 9.33 -12.72 -12.72
CA LEU A 37 9.59 -11.88 -11.54
C LEU A 37 10.45 -12.60 -10.49
N ALA A 38 10.27 -13.92 -10.31
CA ALA A 38 11.07 -14.71 -9.38
C ALA A 38 12.56 -14.77 -9.74
N HIS A 39 12.89 -14.56 -11.01
CA HIS A 39 14.26 -14.64 -11.52
C HIS A 39 14.93 -13.29 -11.68
N VAL A 40 14.25 -12.19 -11.35
CA VAL A 40 14.79 -10.83 -11.39
C VAL A 40 15.95 -10.69 -10.42
N LYS A 41 17.11 -10.25 -10.92
CA LYS A 41 18.37 -10.09 -10.14
C LYS A 41 18.83 -8.64 -10.05
N SER A 42 18.22 -7.75 -10.81
CA SER A 42 18.56 -6.32 -10.82
C SER A 42 17.32 -5.46 -10.98
N TYR A 43 17.44 -4.18 -10.59
CA TYR A 43 16.35 -3.24 -10.76
C TYR A 43 16.03 -2.96 -12.24
N ASP A 44 17.04 -3.03 -13.12
CA ASP A 44 16.82 -2.88 -14.55
C ASP A 44 16.00 -4.02 -15.14
N GLU A 45 16.26 -5.26 -14.73
CA GLU A 45 15.42 -6.41 -15.11
C GLU A 45 13.97 -6.27 -14.61
N LEU A 46 13.75 -5.71 -13.40
CA LEU A 46 12.41 -5.41 -12.89
C LEU A 46 11.72 -4.35 -13.78
N LEU A 47 12.43 -3.31 -14.20
CA LEU A 47 11.89 -2.30 -15.11
C LEU A 47 11.55 -2.89 -16.47
N ASP A 48 12.42 -3.72 -17.03
CA ASP A 48 12.19 -4.38 -18.33
C ASP A 48 10.96 -5.31 -18.27
N LEU A 49 10.85 -6.11 -17.21
CA LEU A 49 9.70 -7.00 -16.99
C LEU A 49 8.39 -6.22 -16.89
N THR A 50 8.42 -5.05 -16.27
CA THR A 50 7.24 -4.21 -16.05
C THR A 50 6.99 -3.18 -17.15
N ALA A 51 7.83 -3.13 -18.23
CA ALA A 51 7.81 -2.10 -19.26
C ALA A 51 6.45 -1.88 -19.94
N LYS A 52 5.63 -2.93 -20.06
CA LYS A 52 4.28 -2.88 -20.66
C LYS A 52 3.17 -2.76 -19.62
N THR A 53 3.50 -2.43 -18.39
CA THR A 53 2.54 -2.31 -17.29
C THR A 53 2.40 -0.86 -16.83
N PRO A 54 1.29 -0.51 -16.20
CA PRO A 54 1.13 0.83 -15.63
C PRO A 54 2.03 1.09 -14.40
N TYR A 55 2.77 0.09 -13.93
CA TYR A 55 3.69 0.20 -12.80
C TYR A 55 5.07 0.69 -13.21
N HIS A 56 5.44 0.56 -14.48
CA HIS A 56 6.76 0.91 -15.01
C HIS A 56 7.18 2.33 -14.65
N ASP A 57 6.33 3.32 -14.95
CA ASP A 57 6.65 4.73 -14.73
C ASP A 57 6.77 5.08 -13.23
N ILE A 58 6.05 4.32 -12.37
CA ILE A 58 6.19 4.47 -10.93
C ILE A 58 7.53 3.90 -10.48
N LEU A 59 7.84 2.68 -10.87
CA LEU A 59 9.10 2.02 -10.51
C LEU A 59 10.31 2.80 -11.01
N LYS A 60 10.26 3.33 -12.23
CA LYS A 60 11.34 4.12 -12.82
C LYS A 60 11.78 5.30 -11.95
N LYS A 61 10.86 5.91 -11.18
CA LYS A 61 11.17 7.02 -10.27
C LYS A 61 12.04 6.60 -9.08
N TYR A 62 12.03 5.31 -8.74
CA TYR A 62 12.74 4.75 -7.58
C TYR A 62 13.96 3.93 -7.98
N LYS A 63 14.35 3.99 -9.27
CA LYS A 63 15.58 3.34 -9.73
C LYS A 63 16.78 3.97 -9.01
N PRO A 64 17.64 3.15 -8.34
CA PRO A 64 18.87 3.65 -7.75
C PRO A 64 19.78 4.28 -8.79
N GLU A 65 20.51 5.35 -8.42
CA GLU A 65 21.47 6.02 -9.29
C GLU A 65 22.71 5.14 -9.58
N VAL A 66 23.03 4.24 -8.65
CA VAL A 66 24.12 3.25 -8.77
C VAL A 66 23.55 1.84 -8.72
N ALA A 67 24.20 0.90 -9.42
CA ALA A 67 23.69 -0.47 -9.61
C ALA A 67 23.37 -1.19 -8.30
N ASP A 68 24.19 -1.00 -7.25
CA ASP A 68 24.01 -1.60 -5.91
C ASP A 68 23.36 -0.60 -4.92
N GLY A 69 22.73 0.45 -5.44
CA GLY A 69 22.07 1.46 -4.61
C GLY A 69 20.82 0.93 -3.91
N HIS A 70 20.59 1.39 -2.69
CA HIS A 70 19.41 1.03 -1.92
C HIS A 70 18.15 1.70 -2.48
N ILE A 71 17.10 0.90 -2.71
CA ILE A 71 15.81 1.37 -3.18
C ILE A 71 15.01 1.90 -1.98
N ASP A 72 14.44 3.11 -2.07
CA ASP A 72 13.47 3.60 -1.07
C ASP A 72 12.17 2.79 -1.16
N TYR A 73 12.19 1.63 -0.48
CA TYR A 73 11.07 0.70 -0.43
C TYR A 73 9.78 1.37 0.04
N ALA A 74 9.84 2.15 1.13
CA ALA A 74 8.64 2.73 1.73
C ALA A 74 7.96 3.75 0.80
N ALA A 75 8.74 4.60 0.12
CA ALA A 75 8.20 5.55 -0.85
C ALA A 75 7.68 4.85 -2.11
N CYS A 76 8.37 3.81 -2.58
CA CYS A 76 7.93 3.00 -3.70
C CYS A 76 6.63 2.25 -3.39
N GLU A 77 6.55 1.59 -2.22
CA GLU A 77 5.34 0.92 -1.73
C GLU A 77 4.14 1.87 -1.69
N LEU A 78 4.29 3.03 -1.07
CA LEU A 78 3.23 4.02 -0.98
C LEU A 78 2.72 4.43 -2.37
N SER A 79 3.65 4.69 -3.30
CA SER A 79 3.29 5.11 -4.67
C SER A 79 2.54 4.01 -5.43
N LEU A 80 2.98 2.76 -5.33
CA LEU A 80 2.32 1.62 -5.95
C LEU A 80 0.94 1.37 -5.34
N ARG A 81 0.81 1.41 -4.01
CA ARG A 81 -0.48 1.22 -3.32
C ARG A 81 -1.45 2.36 -3.59
N THR A 82 -0.97 3.60 -3.62
CA THR A 82 -1.79 4.78 -3.97
C THR A 82 -2.34 4.65 -5.40
N TYR A 83 -1.48 4.33 -6.35
CA TYR A 83 -1.91 4.14 -7.74
C TYR A 83 -2.96 3.02 -7.85
N TYR A 84 -2.68 1.86 -7.25
CA TYR A 84 -3.57 0.70 -7.29
C TYR A 84 -4.94 1.00 -6.65
N SER A 85 -4.93 1.59 -5.46
CA SER A 85 -6.15 1.95 -4.74
C SER A 85 -6.99 2.96 -5.53
N GLY A 86 -6.35 3.98 -6.12
CA GLY A 86 -7.02 4.94 -6.98
C GLY A 86 -7.67 4.28 -8.22
N ARG A 87 -6.96 3.34 -8.86
CA ARG A 87 -7.50 2.58 -10.01
C ARG A 87 -8.67 1.68 -9.61
N LEU A 88 -8.59 1.01 -8.48
CA LEU A 88 -9.69 0.20 -7.97
C LEU A 88 -10.92 1.07 -7.71
N VAL A 89 -10.77 2.18 -6.97
CA VAL A 89 -11.87 3.10 -6.67
C VAL A 89 -12.49 3.64 -7.95
N ALA A 90 -11.68 4.07 -8.91
CA ALA A 90 -12.16 4.56 -10.20
C ALA A 90 -12.94 3.50 -11.00
N SER A 91 -12.72 2.22 -10.73
CA SER A 91 -13.43 1.13 -11.40
C SER A 91 -14.78 0.75 -10.77
N LEU A 92 -15.02 1.18 -9.51
CA LEU A 92 -16.19 0.74 -8.75
C LEU A 92 -17.53 1.19 -9.36
N HIS A 93 -17.56 2.38 -9.97
CA HIS A 93 -18.77 2.89 -10.61
C HIS A 93 -19.29 2.03 -11.78
N LYS A 94 -18.44 1.10 -12.29
CA LYS A 94 -18.87 0.14 -13.33
C LYS A 94 -19.88 -0.88 -12.82
N PHE A 95 -19.96 -1.08 -11.53
CA PHE A 95 -20.85 -2.08 -10.93
C PHE A 95 -22.24 -1.52 -10.59
N GLY A 96 -22.33 -0.27 -10.11
CA GLY A 96 -23.57 0.39 -9.71
C GLY A 96 -24.27 -0.23 -8.48
N GLY A 97 -25.28 0.47 -7.97
CA GLY A 97 -26.21 -0.02 -6.97
C GLY A 97 -25.57 -0.58 -5.69
N GLU A 98 -26.14 -1.65 -5.17
CA GLU A 98 -25.71 -2.30 -3.91
C GLU A 98 -24.32 -2.94 -4.03
N THR A 99 -23.99 -3.48 -5.19
CA THR A 99 -22.66 -4.07 -5.43
C THR A 99 -21.55 -3.02 -5.30
N GLU A 100 -21.76 -1.84 -5.88
CA GLU A 100 -20.81 -0.73 -5.75
C GLU A 100 -20.62 -0.33 -4.29
N LYS A 101 -21.71 -0.20 -3.53
CA LYS A 101 -21.66 0.15 -2.09
C LYS A 101 -20.86 -0.87 -1.29
N ARG A 102 -21.11 -2.16 -1.49
CA ARG A 102 -20.39 -3.23 -0.79
C ARG A 102 -18.90 -3.23 -1.13
N LEU A 103 -18.55 -3.07 -2.40
CA LEU A 103 -17.16 -2.99 -2.83
C LEU A 103 -16.46 -1.75 -2.26
N LYS A 104 -17.12 -0.58 -2.27
CA LYS A 104 -16.60 0.64 -1.63
C LYS A 104 -16.36 0.43 -0.13
N SER A 105 -17.31 -0.19 0.56
CA SER A 105 -17.18 -0.49 1.98
C SER A 105 -16.01 -1.45 2.24
N TYR A 106 -15.86 -2.50 1.46
CA TYR A 106 -14.76 -3.46 1.59
C TYR A 106 -13.39 -2.78 1.34
N LEU A 107 -13.23 -2.09 0.20
CA LEU A 107 -11.99 -1.38 -0.13
C LEU A 107 -11.66 -0.29 0.89
N GLY A 108 -12.68 0.45 1.35
CA GLY A 108 -12.52 1.47 2.40
C GLY A 108 -11.95 0.84 3.67
N THR A 109 -12.50 -0.30 4.12
CA THR A 109 -11.97 -1.01 5.29
C THR A 109 -10.53 -1.45 5.10
N GLN A 110 -10.16 -1.97 3.93
CA GLN A 110 -8.77 -2.38 3.64
C GLN A 110 -7.80 -1.21 3.71
N ILE A 111 -8.14 -0.09 3.05
CA ILE A 111 -7.29 1.10 3.00
C ILE A 111 -7.19 1.75 4.39
N ASP A 112 -8.31 1.90 5.10
CA ASP A 112 -8.33 2.46 6.45
C ASP A 112 -7.48 1.61 7.40
N THR A 113 -7.58 0.27 7.33
CA THR A 113 -6.78 -0.63 8.16
C THR A 113 -5.28 -0.45 7.92
N ILE A 114 -4.86 -0.34 6.66
CA ILE A 114 -3.46 -0.08 6.31
C ILE A 114 -3.01 1.27 6.87
N ASN A 115 -3.78 2.32 6.65
CA ASN A 115 -3.44 3.67 7.10
C ASN A 115 -3.41 3.76 8.63
N ILE A 116 -4.41 3.21 9.32
CA ILE A 116 -4.47 3.20 10.79
C ILE A 116 -3.28 2.44 11.38
N ALA A 117 -2.96 1.25 10.85
CA ALA A 117 -1.84 0.47 11.33
C ALA A 117 -0.50 1.18 11.12
N ASN A 118 -0.31 1.80 9.95
CA ASN A 118 0.90 2.56 9.65
C ASN A 118 1.02 3.82 10.51
N ALA A 119 -0.08 4.58 10.66
CA ALA A 119 -0.10 5.77 11.53
C ALA A 119 0.23 5.41 12.98
N TYR A 120 -0.39 4.34 13.51
CA TYR A 120 -0.07 3.87 14.85
C TYR A 120 1.42 3.52 15.02
N ARG A 121 2.01 2.78 14.08
CA ARG A 121 3.44 2.44 14.12
C ARG A 121 4.33 3.69 14.09
N MET A 122 4.01 4.66 13.26
CA MET A 122 4.78 5.88 13.14
C MET A 122 4.74 6.73 14.42
N ILE A 123 3.57 6.83 15.04
CA ILE A 123 3.40 7.56 16.31
C ILE A 123 4.08 6.80 17.46
N HIS A 124 3.79 5.50 17.60
CA HIS A 124 4.26 4.68 18.71
C HIS A 124 5.78 4.45 18.71
N PHE A 125 6.36 4.09 17.56
CA PHE A 125 7.78 3.72 17.50
C PHE A 125 8.70 4.86 17.09
N PHE A 126 8.20 5.85 16.33
CA PHE A 126 9.03 6.90 15.75
C PHE A 126 8.67 8.30 16.26
N ASN A 127 7.63 8.42 17.08
CA ASN A 127 7.13 9.72 17.59
C ASN A 127 6.96 10.75 16.46
N ALA A 128 6.44 10.29 15.31
CA ALA A 128 6.31 11.09 14.10
C ALA A 128 5.23 12.16 14.26
N ASP A 129 5.49 13.36 13.74
CA ASP A 129 4.51 14.44 13.70
C ASP A 129 3.40 14.16 12.66
N GLN A 130 2.29 14.89 12.78
CA GLN A 130 1.11 14.73 11.93
C GLN A 130 1.42 14.82 10.44
N GLN A 131 2.27 15.75 10.03
CA GLN A 131 2.60 15.98 8.62
C GLN A 131 3.40 14.79 8.06
N THR A 132 4.35 14.30 8.82
CA THR A 132 5.13 13.10 8.49
C THR A 132 4.23 11.89 8.39
N VAL A 133 3.34 11.66 9.36
CA VAL A 133 2.36 10.57 9.32
C VAL A 133 1.51 10.69 8.06
N LYS A 134 0.86 11.83 7.84
CA LYS A 134 -0.04 12.04 6.69
C LYS A 134 0.65 11.81 5.35
N SER A 135 1.91 12.23 5.22
CA SER A 135 2.70 12.06 3.98
C SER A 135 2.98 10.60 3.60
N ARG A 136 2.81 9.66 4.53
CA ARG A 136 3.05 8.24 4.35
C ARG A 136 1.77 7.40 4.25
N MET A 137 0.60 8.05 4.21
CA MET A 137 -0.69 7.38 4.13
C MET A 137 -1.21 7.33 2.68
N ILE A 138 -1.98 6.29 2.37
CA ILE A 138 -2.70 6.20 1.09
C ILE A 138 -3.81 7.26 1.09
N PRO A 139 -3.80 8.25 0.18
CA PRO A 139 -4.75 9.37 0.20
C PRO A 139 -6.10 8.99 -0.44
N VAL A 140 -6.74 7.95 0.08
CA VAL A 140 -8.05 7.45 -0.38
C VAL A 140 -8.95 7.27 0.85
N TYR A 141 -10.07 7.97 0.89
CA TYR A 141 -10.96 8.07 2.04
C TYR A 141 -12.38 7.63 1.66
N LEU A 142 -12.68 6.35 1.82
CA LEU A 142 -13.98 5.76 1.43
C LEU A 142 -14.96 5.56 2.59
N LYS A 143 -14.47 5.13 3.76
CA LYS A 143 -15.30 4.91 4.96
C LYS A 143 -15.07 5.99 6.00
N ILE A 144 -13.83 6.22 6.40
CA ILE A 144 -13.49 7.30 7.32
C ILE A 144 -13.17 8.55 6.49
N PRO A 145 -13.86 9.68 6.69
CA PRO A 145 -13.54 10.94 6.01
C PRO A 145 -12.13 11.42 6.37
N GLU A 146 -11.46 12.09 5.42
CA GLU A 146 -10.10 12.62 5.60
C GLU A 146 -9.93 13.38 6.92
N ARG A 147 -10.86 14.30 7.25
CA ARG A 147 -10.80 15.05 8.50
C ARG A 147 -10.73 14.16 9.74
N LYS A 148 -11.41 13.02 9.73
CA LYS A 148 -11.40 12.08 10.86
C LYS A 148 -10.11 11.25 10.91
N MET A 149 -9.52 10.96 9.78
CA MET A 149 -8.18 10.37 9.73
C MET A 149 -7.12 11.39 10.19
N ASP A 150 -7.24 12.66 9.84
CA ASP A 150 -6.35 13.72 10.32
C ASP A 150 -6.40 13.90 11.85
N GLU A 151 -7.58 13.69 12.47
CA GLU A 151 -7.71 13.67 13.93
C GLU A 151 -6.89 12.51 14.55
N LEU A 152 -6.86 11.34 13.92
CA LEU A 152 -6.01 10.20 14.34
C LEU A 152 -4.52 10.50 14.14
N TYR A 153 -4.16 11.10 13.01
CA TYR A 153 -2.76 11.41 12.68
C TYR A 153 -2.16 12.50 13.57
N SER A 154 -3.00 13.34 14.20
CA SER A 154 -2.56 14.39 15.13
C SER A 154 -2.31 13.92 16.57
N ALA A 155 -2.57 12.65 16.88
CA ALA A 155 -2.36 12.10 18.21
C ALA A 155 -0.87 12.20 18.61
N GLN A 156 -0.62 12.66 19.84
CA GLN A 156 0.74 12.89 20.36
C GLN A 156 1.39 11.60 20.90
N ASN A 157 0.60 10.58 21.16
CA ASN A 157 1.04 9.30 21.69
C ASN A 157 0.02 8.21 21.40
N ASP A 158 0.40 6.95 21.65
CA ASP A 158 -0.42 5.77 21.41
C ASP A 158 -1.73 5.74 22.20
N GLN A 159 -1.75 6.26 23.44
CA GLN A 159 -2.97 6.30 24.26
C GLN A 159 -4.01 7.25 23.65
N GLU A 160 -3.61 8.42 23.23
CA GLU A 160 -4.46 9.38 22.55
C GLU A 160 -4.96 8.81 21.21
N PHE A 161 -4.07 8.18 20.44
CA PHE A 161 -4.41 7.52 19.18
C PHE A 161 -5.47 6.45 19.39
N LEU A 162 -5.28 5.53 20.35
CA LEU A 162 -6.22 4.45 20.62
C LEU A 162 -7.56 4.97 21.13
N LYS A 163 -7.55 6.02 21.98
CA LYS A 163 -8.78 6.68 22.46
C LYS A 163 -9.57 7.30 21.30
N THR A 164 -8.88 8.01 20.40
CA THR A 164 -9.51 8.64 19.23
C THR A 164 -10.07 7.58 18.28
N LEU A 165 -9.31 6.49 18.05
CA LEU A 165 -9.75 5.36 17.25
C LEU A 165 -11.00 4.67 17.84
N ALA A 166 -11.02 4.43 19.16
CA ALA A 166 -12.15 3.81 19.84
C ALA A 166 -13.42 4.69 19.84
N ALA A 167 -13.26 6.01 19.88
CA ALA A 167 -14.38 6.95 19.76
C ALA A 167 -14.85 7.14 18.30
N GLY A 168 -14.05 6.67 17.33
CA GLY A 168 -14.28 6.82 15.90
C GLY A 168 -15.27 5.80 15.31
N TYR A 169 -15.23 5.69 13.97
CA TYR A 169 -16.12 4.84 13.19
C TYR A 169 -16.06 3.36 13.63
N TYR A 170 -14.86 2.78 13.68
CA TYR A 170 -14.67 1.36 13.99
C TYR A 170 -14.93 1.00 15.44
N GLY A 171 -14.78 1.93 16.38
CA GLY A 171 -15.14 1.69 17.79
C GLY A 171 -16.65 1.60 18.00
N ARG A 172 -17.43 2.37 17.25
CA ARG A 172 -18.90 2.35 17.29
C ARG A 172 -19.49 1.11 16.63
N GLU A 173 -18.99 0.68 15.47
CA GLU A 173 -19.43 -0.57 14.84
C GLU A 173 -19.27 -1.79 15.77
N ARG A 174 -18.24 -1.80 16.62
CA ARG A 174 -18.01 -2.90 17.58
C ARG A 174 -18.95 -2.88 18.77
N ALA A 175 -19.47 -1.72 19.13
CA ALA A 175 -20.41 -1.60 20.25
C ALA A 175 -21.86 -1.99 19.87
N GLU A 176 -22.16 -2.09 18.57
CA GLU A 176 -23.46 -2.46 18.02
C GLU A 176 -23.58 -3.95 17.65
N GLN A 177 -22.50 -4.72 17.80
CA GLN A 177 -22.45 -6.18 17.63
C GLN A 177 -22.49 -6.92 18.96
#